data_9cf269aaff5e4f7adbe08fcf920dfb1b
#
_entry.id   9cf269aaff5e4f7adbe08fcf920dfb1b
#
_cell.length_a   1.000
_cell.length_b   1.000
_cell.length_c   1.000
_cell.angle_alpha   90.00
_cell.angle_beta   90.00
_cell.angle_gamma   90.00
#
_symmetry.space_group_name_H-M   'P 1'
#
loop_
_entity.id
_entity.type
_entity.pdbx_description
1 polymer ?
#
loop_
_entity_poly.entity_id
_entity_poly.type
_entity_poly.pdbx_seq_one_letter_code
_entity_poly.pdbx_strand_id
1 'polypeptide(L)'
;MSAADLAARVQARVGTVPLDAHEFRGEVTLTAPAERIVDVLAAARAVLGEPTVLTDLTAADRYPSEPRFDVVYLLTGYSPPARLRIKARLAGEAPVIASVTGLWPGADWLEREVYDLFGIRFDGHPNLVRILMPADWEGHPLRKDFSLTEEPVEFVEHVPKVPSTIIPKSPPRE
;
A
#
# COMPACT_ATOMS: atom_id res chain seq x y z
N MET A 1 -7.04 -6.50 -24.93
CA MET A 1 -7.00 -7.70 -24.05
C MET A 1 -8.11 -7.52 -23.03
N SER A 2 -9.00 -8.52 -22.86
CA SER A 2 -10.05 -8.40 -21.84
C SER A 2 -9.49 -8.59 -20.42
N ALA A 3 -10.23 -8.10 -19.39
CA ALA A 3 -9.85 -8.29 -17.99
C ALA A 3 -9.73 -9.77 -17.63
N ALA A 4 -10.69 -10.60 -18.07
CA ALA A 4 -10.69 -12.05 -17.85
C ALA A 4 -9.51 -12.75 -18.54
N ASP A 5 -9.18 -12.37 -19.79
CA ASP A 5 -8.01 -12.91 -20.49
C ASP A 5 -6.69 -12.58 -19.78
N LEU A 6 -6.58 -11.34 -19.27
CA LEU A 6 -5.40 -10.92 -18.51
C LEU A 6 -5.24 -11.77 -17.23
N ALA A 7 -6.32 -11.93 -16.47
CA ALA A 7 -6.32 -12.77 -15.26
C ALA A 7 -5.91 -14.22 -15.55
N ALA A 8 -6.51 -14.82 -16.57
CA ALA A 8 -6.22 -16.22 -16.98
C ALA A 8 -4.75 -16.40 -17.39
N ARG A 9 -4.17 -15.45 -18.11
CA ARG A 9 -2.76 -15.49 -18.54
C ARG A 9 -1.79 -15.36 -17.37
N VAL A 10 -2.10 -14.49 -16.40
CA VAL A 10 -1.29 -14.38 -15.17
C VAL A 10 -1.39 -15.67 -14.38
N GLN A 11 -2.60 -16.23 -14.18
CA GLN A 11 -2.81 -17.50 -13.48
C GLN A 11 -2.04 -18.66 -14.15
N ALA A 12 -2.10 -18.75 -15.47
CA ALA A 12 -1.36 -19.77 -16.21
C ALA A 12 0.16 -19.67 -16.02
N ARG A 13 0.67 -18.45 -15.85
CA ARG A 13 2.11 -18.23 -15.69
C ARG A 13 2.61 -18.49 -14.27
N VAL A 14 1.80 -18.22 -13.25
CA VAL A 14 2.16 -18.52 -11.85
C VAL A 14 1.86 -19.97 -11.46
N GLY A 15 1.19 -20.73 -12.34
CA GLY A 15 0.92 -22.16 -12.15
C GLY A 15 -0.01 -22.43 -10.98
N THR A 16 0.48 -23.15 -9.96
CA THR A 16 -0.30 -23.61 -8.81
C THR A 16 -0.58 -22.54 -7.75
N VAL A 17 -0.04 -21.32 -7.89
CA VAL A 17 -0.33 -20.25 -6.94
C VAL A 17 -1.80 -19.86 -7.08
N PRO A 18 -2.62 -19.96 -6.01
CA PRO A 18 -4.02 -19.61 -6.10
C PRO A 18 -4.17 -18.08 -6.22
N LEU A 19 -4.88 -17.63 -7.26
CA LEU A 19 -5.25 -16.23 -7.43
C LEU A 19 -6.77 -16.12 -7.41
N ASP A 20 -7.30 -15.24 -6.58
CA ASP A 20 -8.71 -14.86 -6.59
C ASP A 20 -8.89 -13.66 -7.52
N ALA A 21 -9.65 -13.84 -8.61
CA ALA A 21 -9.86 -12.84 -9.63
C ALA A 21 -11.25 -12.20 -9.48
N HIS A 22 -11.28 -10.89 -9.36
CA HIS A 22 -12.49 -10.10 -9.29
C HIS A 22 -12.49 -9.05 -10.40
N GLU A 23 -13.52 -9.06 -11.25
CA GLU A 23 -13.70 -8.05 -12.30
C GLU A 23 -14.78 -7.05 -11.87
N PHE A 24 -14.47 -5.77 -12.00
CA PHE A 24 -15.41 -4.69 -11.74
C PHE A 24 -15.19 -3.54 -12.74
N ARG A 25 -16.24 -3.17 -13.49
CA ARG A 25 -16.21 -2.08 -14.47
C ARG A 25 -15.09 -2.21 -15.52
N GLY A 26 -14.76 -3.44 -15.93
CA GLY A 26 -13.72 -3.70 -16.93
C GLY A 26 -12.30 -3.70 -16.39
N GLU A 27 -12.11 -3.50 -15.08
CA GLU A 27 -10.82 -3.66 -14.40
C GLU A 27 -10.79 -4.98 -13.65
N VAL A 28 -9.65 -5.69 -13.73
CA VAL A 28 -9.44 -6.91 -12.97
C VAL A 28 -8.55 -6.68 -11.77
N THR A 29 -8.95 -7.25 -10.64
CA THR A 29 -8.15 -7.32 -9.42
C THR A 29 -7.82 -8.79 -9.15
N LEU A 30 -6.54 -9.09 -8.97
CA LEU A 30 -6.06 -10.40 -8.55
C LEU A 30 -5.63 -10.33 -7.09
N THR A 31 -6.24 -11.14 -6.23
CA THR A 31 -5.76 -11.31 -4.85
C THR A 31 -4.81 -12.49 -4.80
N ALA A 32 -3.59 -12.24 -4.34
CA ALA A 32 -2.49 -13.21 -4.29
C ALA A 32 -2.08 -13.49 -2.84
N PRO A 33 -1.55 -14.68 -2.54
CA PRO A 33 -0.88 -14.95 -1.28
C PRO A 33 0.32 -14.01 -1.09
N ALA A 34 0.47 -13.43 0.11
CA ALA A 34 1.53 -12.46 0.40
C ALA A 34 2.94 -13.05 0.21
N GLU A 35 3.12 -14.32 0.54
CA GLU A 35 4.38 -15.06 0.44
C GLU A 35 4.84 -15.25 -1.01
N ARG A 36 3.92 -15.12 -1.97
CA ARG A 36 4.18 -15.33 -3.40
C ARG A 36 4.03 -14.04 -4.21
N ILE A 37 3.98 -12.90 -3.53
CA ILE A 37 3.70 -11.61 -4.20
C ILE A 37 4.72 -11.27 -5.27
N VAL A 38 6.00 -11.49 -5.03
CA VAL A 38 7.09 -11.20 -5.98
C VAL A 38 6.93 -12.04 -7.25
N ASP A 39 6.64 -13.34 -7.11
CA ASP A 39 6.43 -14.25 -8.24
C ASP A 39 5.21 -13.84 -9.08
N VAL A 40 4.12 -13.46 -8.40
CA VAL A 40 2.89 -13.02 -9.07
C VAL A 40 3.10 -11.71 -9.82
N LEU A 41 3.81 -10.75 -9.22
CA LEU A 41 4.13 -9.48 -9.85
C LEU A 41 5.10 -9.65 -11.03
N ALA A 42 6.10 -10.53 -10.91
CA ALA A 42 6.99 -10.87 -12.02
C ALA A 42 6.24 -11.53 -13.20
N ALA A 43 5.31 -12.44 -12.88
CA ALA A 43 4.45 -13.07 -13.88
C ALA A 43 3.53 -12.05 -14.57
N ALA A 44 2.92 -11.16 -13.80
CA ALA A 44 2.07 -10.08 -14.31
C ALA A 44 2.83 -9.14 -15.23
N ARG A 45 4.05 -8.71 -14.84
CA ARG A 45 4.96 -7.93 -15.67
C ARG A 45 5.23 -8.61 -17.01
N ALA A 46 5.55 -9.89 -16.99
CA ALA A 46 5.82 -10.66 -18.20
C ALA A 46 4.57 -10.84 -19.09
N VAL A 47 3.36 -10.90 -18.52
CA VAL A 47 2.09 -10.97 -19.27
C VAL A 47 1.71 -9.63 -19.89
N LEU A 48 1.93 -8.54 -19.17
CA LEU A 48 1.68 -7.18 -19.66
C LEU A 48 2.69 -6.75 -20.73
N GLY A 49 3.88 -7.36 -20.75
CA GLY A 49 4.95 -7.05 -21.68
C GLY A 49 5.73 -5.79 -21.30
N GLU A 50 6.80 -5.50 -22.07
CA GLU A 50 7.60 -4.31 -21.83
C GLU A 50 7.16 -3.14 -22.75
N PRO A 51 7.13 -1.91 -22.26
CA PRO A 51 7.37 -1.53 -20.86
C PRO A 51 6.14 -1.76 -19.96
N THR A 52 6.38 -2.34 -18.79
CA THR A 52 5.38 -2.40 -17.72
C THR A 52 5.82 -1.56 -16.53
N VAL A 53 4.98 -0.65 -16.11
CA VAL A 53 5.26 0.27 -14.99
C VAL A 53 4.44 -0.12 -13.77
N LEU A 54 5.08 -0.13 -12.59
CA LEU A 54 4.38 -0.05 -11.31
C LEU A 54 3.91 1.40 -11.16
N THR A 55 2.64 1.62 -11.47
CA THR A 55 2.05 2.96 -11.47
C THR A 55 1.86 3.47 -10.06
N ASP A 56 1.50 2.55 -9.15
CA ASP A 56 1.30 2.88 -7.75
C ASP A 56 1.44 1.64 -6.87
N LEU A 57 1.82 1.84 -5.61
CA LEU A 57 1.82 0.87 -4.54
C LEU A 57 1.31 1.56 -3.28
N THR A 58 0.22 1.05 -2.72
CA THR A 58 -0.40 1.64 -1.53
C THR A 58 -0.97 0.56 -0.63
N ALA A 59 -1.51 0.94 0.52
CA ALA A 59 -2.16 0.02 1.43
C ALA A 59 -3.52 0.56 1.90
N ALA A 60 -4.35 -0.34 2.41
CA ALA A 60 -5.58 -0.02 3.09
C ALA A 60 -5.68 -0.80 4.39
N ASP A 61 -5.96 -0.12 5.49
CA ASP A 61 -6.29 -0.73 6.76
C ASP A 61 -7.80 -1.04 6.80
N ARG A 62 -8.15 -2.29 7.07
CA ARG A 62 -9.51 -2.80 7.14
C ARG A 62 -10.00 -3.04 8.57
N TYR A 63 -9.24 -2.53 9.56
CA TYR A 63 -9.62 -2.69 10.97
C TYR A 63 -11.13 -2.44 11.19
N PRO A 64 -11.83 -3.26 11.98
CA PRO A 64 -11.34 -4.39 12.78
C PRO A 64 -11.36 -5.76 12.05
N SER A 65 -11.53 -5.79 10.72
CA SER A 65 -11.58 -7.04 9.94
C SER A 65 -10.21 -7.68 9.77
N GLU A 66 -10.15 -9.01 9.77
CA GLU A 66 -8.98 -9.81 9.41
C GLU A 66 -9.20 -10.56 8.09
N PRO A 67 -8.18 -10.67 7.23
CA PRO A 67 -6.85 -10.04 7.29
C PRO A 67 -6.95 -8.51 7.28
N ARG A 68 -6.15 -7.86 8.16
CA ARG A 68 -6.29 -6.43 8.45
C ARG A 68 -5.86 -5.52 7.30
N PHE A 69 -4.74 -5.80 6.63
CA PHE A 69 -4.19 -4.90 5.63
C PHE A 69 -4.30 -5.48 4.22
N ASP A 70 -4.75 -4.66 3.27
CA ASP A 70 -4.62 -4.91 1.84
C ASP A 70 -3.42 -4.10 1.32
N VAL A 71 -2.36 -4.73 0.80
CA VAL A 71 -1.32 -4.06 0.00
C VAL A 71 -1.74 -4.15 -1.46
N VAL A 72 -1.77 -3.01 -2.14
CA VAL A 72 -2.33 -2.87 -3.49
C VAL A 72 -1.25 -2.40 -4.46
N TYR A 73 -1.04 -3.15 -5.52
CA TYR A 73 -0.11 -2.85 -6.59
C TYR A 73 -0.89 -2.54 -7.87
N LEU A 74 -0.65 -1.39 -8.47
CA LEU A 74 -1.25 -0.98 -9.74
C LEU A 74 -0.21 -1.06 -10.85
N LEU A 75 -0.44 -1.95 -11.81
CA LEU A 75 0.44 -2.16 -12.96
C LEU A 75 -0.21 -1.60 -14.23
N THR A 76 0.60 -0.93 -15.04
CA THR A 76 0.20 -0.45 -16.36
C THR A 76 1.14 -0.99 -17.42
N GLY A 77 0.60 -1.76 -18.37
CA GLY A 77 1.26 -2.13 -19.61
C GLY A 77 0.87 -1.18 -20.74
N TYR A 78 1.76 -0.92 -21.67
CA TYR A 78 1.55 0.06 -22.74
C TYR A 78 1.38 -0.58 -24.12
N SER A 79 1.73 -1.85 -24.30
CA SER A 79 1.69 -2.48 -25.62
C SER A 79 1.22 -3.94 -25.57
N PRO A 80 -0.09 -4.22 -25.72
CA PRO A 80 -1.24 -3.30 -25.80
C PRO A 80 -1.55 -2.65 -24.45
N PRO A 81 -2.21 -1.48 -24.43
CA PRO A 81 -2.57 -0.82 -23.18
C PRO A 81 -3.45 -1.71 -22.31
N ALA A 82 -3.02 -1.91 -21.06
CA ALA A 82 -3.76 -2.71 -20.09
C ALA A 82 -3.40 -2.29 -18.67
N ARG A 83 -4.38 -2.39 -17.76
CA ARG A 83 -4.19 -2.14 -16.32
C ARG A 83 -4.52 -3.40 -15.54
N LEU A 84 -3.75 -3.64 -14.50
CA LEU A 84 -3.94 -4.76 -13.61
C LEU A 84 -3.73 -4.30 -12.16
N ARG A 85 -4.69 -4.64 -11.30
CA ARG A 85 -4.54 -4.47 -9.86
C ARG A 85 -4.21 -5.81 -9.23
N ILE A 86 -3.17 -5.84 -8.42
CA ILE A 86 -2.82 -7.01 -7.61
C ILE A 86 -2.92 -6.60 -6.14
N LYS A 87 -3.54 -7.46 -5.33
CA LYS A 87 -3.66 -7.28 -3.89
C LYS A 87 -3.01 -8.43 -3.15
N ALA A 88 -2.35 -8.11 -2.04
CA ALA A 88 -1.94 -9.07 -1.04
C ALA A 88 -2.58 -8.70 0.30
N ARG A 89 -3.13 -9.70 1.00
CA ARG A 89 -3.75 -9.49 2.30
C ARG A 89 -2.81 -9.91 3.41
N LEU A 90 -2.64 -9.03 4.39
CA LEU A 90 -1.76 -9.25 5.53
C LEU A 90 -2.57 -9.20 6.82
N ALA A 91 -2.31 -10.16 7.69
CA ALA A 91 -2.93 -10.26 9.01
C ALA A 91 -2.01 -9.72 10.10
N GLY A 92 -2.59 -9.39 11.25
CA GLY A 92 -1.88 -9.06 12.49
C GLY A 92 -1.39 -7.62 12.58
N GLU A 93 -0.76 -7.31 13.71
CA GLU A 93 -0.33 -5.95 14.08
C GLU A 93 1.02 -5.54 13.48
N ALA A 94 1.88 -6.50 13.15
CA ALA A 94 3.20 -6.28 12.57
C ALA A 94 3.32 -6.95 11.19
N PRO A 95 2.58 -6.46 10.19
CA PRO A 95 2.53 -7.09 8.87
C PRO A 95 3.87 -6.96 8.13
N VAL A 96 4.24 -8.03 7.43
CA VAL A 96 5.48 -8.12 6.63
C VAL A 96 5.13 -8.65 5.25
N ILE A 97 5.75 -8.08 4.21
CA ILE A 97 5.65 -8.55 2.83
C ILE A 97 7.00 -8.38 2.13
N ALA A 98 7.29 -9.19 1.12
CA ALA A 98 8.53 -9.05 0.36
C ALA A 98 8.56 -7.76 -0.46
N SER A 99 9.71 -7.09 -0.50
CA SER A 99 9.96 -5.91 -1.33
C SER A 99 9.96 -6.27 -2.81
N VAL A 100 9.47 -5.35 -3.64
CA VAL A 100 9.45 -5.46 -5.11
C VAL A 100 10.40 -4.47 -5.79
N THR A 101 11.30 -3.84 -5.04
CA THR A 101 12.34 -2.95 -5.57
C THR A 101 13.24 -3.63 -6.60
N GLY A 102 13.42 -4.94 -6.49
CA GLY A 102 14.14 -5.76 -7.49
C GLY A 102 13.43 -5.88 -8.84
N LEU A 103 12.10 -5.68 -8.88
CA LEU A 103 11.31 -5.67 -10.13
C LEU A 103 11.17 -4.25 -10.67
N TRP A 104 10.95 -3.28 -9.80
CA TRP A 104 10.80 -1.86 -10.14
C TRP A 104 11.56 -1.01 -9.12
N PRO A 105 12.69 -0.39 -9.50
CA PRO A 105 13.45 0.47 -8.59
C PRO A 105 12.62 1.62 -7.99
N GLY A 106 11.62 2.12 -8.72
CA GLY A 106 10.71 3.16 -8.23
C GLY A 106 9.81 2.73 -7.07
N ALA A 107 9.68 1.42 -6.82
CA ALA A 107 8.96 0.90 -5.67
C ALA A 107 9.59 1.31 -4.32
N ASP A 108 10.90 1.63 -4.29
CA ASP A 108 11.59 2.11 -3.09
C ASP A 108 10.79 3.20 -2.37
N TRP A 109 10.40 4.25 -3.09
CA TRP A 109 9.67 5.37 -2.51
C TRP A 109 8.27 5.01 -2.04
N LEU A 110 7.55 4.20 -2.82
CA LEU A 110 6.19 3.78 -2.53
C LEU A 110 6.13 2.81 -1.33
N GLU A 111 7.10 1.89 -1.22
CA GLU A 111 7.21 0.97 -0.10
C GLU A 111 7.56 1.72 1.20
N ARG A 112 8.43 2.72 1.14
CA ARG A 112 8.75 3.58 2.27
C ARG A 112 7.54 4.39 2.73
N GLU A 113 6.72 4.91 1.82
CA GLU A 113 5.46 5.59 2.15
C GLU A 113 4.51 4.66 2.89
N VAL A 114 4.29 3.45 2.37
CA VAL A 114 3.41 2.46 3.02
C VAL A 114 3.97 2.03 4.38
N TYR A 115 5.28 1.84 4.50
CA TYR A 115 5.92 1.57 5.78
C TYR A 115 5.70 2.71 6.77
N ASP A 116 5.92 3.95 6.34
CA ASP A 116 5.80 5.13 7.19
C ASP A 116 4.39 5.31 7.73
N LEU A 117 3.38 5.20 6.85
CA LEU A 117 2.00 5.53 7.19
C LEU A 117 1.19 4.37 7.78
N PHE A 118 1.51 3.12 7.46
CA PHE A 118 0.78 1.93 7.91
C PHE A 118 1.61 0.98 8.78
N GLY A 119 2.95 1.10 8.80
CA GLY A 119 3.83 0.20 9.53
C GLY A 119 3.98 -1.19 8.90
N ILE A 120 3.70 -1.32 7.61
CA ILE A 120 3.92 -2.56 6.86
C ILE A 120 5.40 -2.66 6.51
N ARG A 121 6.08 -3.70 6.98
CA ARG A 121 7.50 -3.89 6.71
C ARG A 121 7.70 -4.61 5.37
N PHE A 122 8.58 -4.07 4.53
CA PHE A 122 8.98 -4.68 3.26
C PHE A 122 10.31 -5.42 3.41
N ASP A 123 10.24 -6.75 3.43
CA ASP A 123 11.43 -7.59 3.61
C ASP A 123 12.30 -7.58 2.34
N GLY A 124 13.62 -7.36 2.51
CA GLY A 124 14.53 -7.19 1.39
C GLY A 124 14.57 -5.79 0.78
N HIS A 125 13.87 -4.80 1.36
CA HIS A 125 13.99 -3.41 0.95
C HIS A 125 15.39 -2.85 1.26
N PRO A 126 16.05 -2.14 0.32
CA PRO A 126 17.44 -1.69 0.52
C PRO A 126 17.63 -0.66 1.64
N ASN A 127 16.64 0.20 1.88
CA ASN A 127 16.73 1.27 2.88
C ASN A 127 15.33 1.67 3.38
N LEU A 128 14.71 0.85 4.22
CA LEU A 128 13.34 1.06 4.72
C LEU A 128 13.33 2.09 5.87
N VAL A 129 13.33 3.36 5.53
CA VAL A 129 13.24 4.49 6.47
C VAL A 129 12.01 5.34 6.16
N ARG A 130 11.53 6.08 7.15
CA ARG A 130 10.40 7.01 6.98
C ARG A 130 10.68 8.04 5.86
N ILE A 131 9.64 8.54 5.23
CA ILE A 131 9.73 9.48 4.11
C ILE A 131 8.84 10.72 4.27
N LEU A 132 7.68 10.58 4.89
CA LEU A 132 6.70 11.65 5.10
C LEU A 132 6.71 12.17 6.53
N MET A 133 6.79 11.27 7.51
CA MET A 133 6.81 11.64 8.92
C MET A 133 8.23 11.92 9.39
N PRO A 134 8.41 12.81 10.40
CA PRO A 134 9.69 13.01 11.07
C PRO A 134 10.25 11.70 11.63
N ALA A 135 11.59 11.61 11.77
CA ALA A 135 12.25 10.38 12.22
C ALA A 135 11.87 9.97 13.66
N ASP A 136 11.51 10.95 14.48
CA ASP A 136 11.07 10.80 15.87
C ASP A 136 9.55 10.62 16.04
N TRP A 137 8.80 10.55 14.92
CA TRP A 137 7.36 10.33 14.99
C TRP A 137 7.03 8.93 15.51
N GLU A 138 6.14 8.85 16.47
CA GLU A 138 5.65 7.59 17.04
C GLU A 138 4.36 7.13 16.35
N GLY A 139 4.30 5.83 16.01
CA GLY A 139 3.14 5.20 15.36
C GLY A 139 3.06 5.40 13.85
N HIS A 140 1.87 5.12 13.29
CA HIS A 140 1.58 5.11 11.86
C HIS A 140 0.22 5.76 11.59
N PRO A 141 0.20 6.99 11.04
CA PRO A 141 -0.99 7.84 11.05
C PRO A 141 -2.20 7.34 10.26
N LEU A 142 -2.00 6.47 9.25
CA LEU A 142 -3.11 5.93 8.46
C LEU A 142 -3.70 4.63 9.01
N ARG A 143 -3.19 4.12 10.11
CA ARG A 143 -3.86 3.04 10.82
C ARG A 143 -5.17 3.53 11.43
N LYS A 144 -6.22 2.70 11.35
CA LYS A 144 -7.55 3.04 11.87
C LYS A 144 -7.60 3.11 13.41
N ASP A 145 -6.67 2.46 14.09
CA ASP A 145 -6.49 2.50 15.54
C ASP A 145 -5.53 3.60 16.00
N PHE A 146 -4.97 4.39 15.08
CA PHE A 146 -4.16 5.55 15.43
C PHE A 146 -5.04 6.66 16.03
N SER A 147 -4.63 7.20 17.20
CA SER A 147 -5.40 8.25 17.89
C SER A 147 -5.31 9.58 17.14
N LEU A 148 -6.45 10.11 16.72
CA LEU A 148 -6.55 11.42 16.07
C LEU A 148 -6.45 12.60 17.06
N THR A 149 -6.50 12.34 18.36
CA THR A 149 -6.54 13.36 19.41
C THR A 149 -5.18 13.65 20.04
N GLU A 150 -4.17 12.83 19.76
CA GLU A 150 -2.82 12.89 20.34
C GLU A 150 -1.75 13.28 19.32
N GLU A 151 -2.10 13.97 18.25
CA GLU A 151 -1.08 14.51 17.35
C GLU A 151 -0.26 15.56 18.12
N PRO A 152 1.03 15.27 18.43
CA PRO A 152 1.92 16.30 18.96
C PRO A 152 2.22 17.28 17.83
N VAL A 153 1.43 18.32 17.69
CA VAL A 153 1.71 19.42 16.78
C VAL A 153 2.79 20.31 17.43
N GLU A 154 4.00 19.81 17.51
CA GLU A 154 5.16 20.62 17.86
C GLU A 154 5.83 21.14 16.60
N PHE A 155 5.53 22.37 16.26
CA PHE A 155 6.45 23.16 15.43
C PHE A 155 7.64 23.56 16.31
N VAL A 156 8.82 23.06 16.04
CA VAL A 156 10.06 23.21 16.84
C VAL A 156 10.46 24.69 17.07
N GLU A 157 9.85 25.64 16.37
CA GLU A 157 10.12 27.08 16.50
C GLU A 157 9.01 27.87 17.22
N HIS A 158 7.92 27.25 17.62
CA HIS A 158 6.86 27.90 18.37
C HIS A 158 6.75 27.26 19.74
N VAL A 159 7.22 27.99 20.76
CA VAL A 159 6.84 27.71 22.16
C VAL A 159 5.33 27.65 22.20
N PRO A 160 4.72 26.50 22.54
CA PRO A 160 3.26 26.36 22.53
C PRO A 160 2.68 27.35 23.53
N LYS A 161 2.07 28.38 23.03
CA LYS A 161 1.16 29.14 23.83
C LYS A 161 0.02 28.22 24.19
N VAL A 162 -0.09 27.90 25.45
CA VAL A 162 -1.01 26.98 26.08
C VAL A 162 -2.22 26.63 25.20
N PRO A 163 -2.36 25.40 24.69
CA PRO A 163 -3.35 25.04 23.65
C PRO A 163 -4.79 25.41 23.99
N SER A 164 -5.10 25.41 25.28
CA SER A 164 -6.44 25.77 25.80
C SER A 164 -6.82 27.24 25.64
N THR A 165 -5.87 28.12 25.28
CA THR A 165 -6.13 29.55 25.06
C THR A 165 -6.21 29.95 23.60
N ILE A 166 -5.92 29.04 22.65
CA ILE A 166 -5.79 29.36 21.21
C ILE A 166 -7.09 29.12 20.44
N ILE A 167 -7.94 28.24 20.91
CA ILE A 167 -9.25 28.01 20.27
C ILE A 167 -10.31 28.57 21.20
N PRO A 168 -10.86 29.74 20.90
CA PRO A 168 -12.05 30.19 21.62
C PRO A 168 -13.14 29.16 21.34
N LYS A 169 -13.55 28.41 22.37
CA LYS A 169 -14.78 27.65 22.30
C LYS A 169 -15.86 28.61 21.84
N SER A 170 -16.56 28.25 20.78
CA SER A 170 -17.72 29.03 20.34
C SER A 170 -18.53 29.42 21.55
N PRO A 171 -18.97 30.67 21.68
CA PRO A 171 -19.82 31.08 22.80
C PRO A 171 -21.04 30.18 22.85
N PRO A 172 -21.57 29.88 24.04
CA PRO A 172 -22.81 29.13 24.16
C PRO A 172 -23.88 29.82 23.33
N ARG A 173 -24.60 29.06 22.54
CA ARG A 173 -25.78 29.57 21.82
C ARG A 173 -26.82 29.92 22.88
N GLU A 174 -27.22 31.18 22.93
CA GLU A 174 -28.40 31.63 23.69
C GLU A 174 -29.68 31.04 23.10
#